data_487ff1646f2554c6d9ab77e149675040
#
_entry.id   487ff1646f2554c6d9ab77e149675040
#
_cell.length_a   1.000
_cell.length_b   1.000
_cell.length_c   1.000
_cell.angle_alpha   90.00
_cell.angle_beta   90.00
_cell.angle_gamma   90.00
#
_symmetry.space_group_name_H-M   'P 1'
#
loop_
_entity.id
_entity.type
_entity.pdbx_description
1 polymer ?
#
loop_
_entity_poly.entity_id
_entity_poly.type
_entity_poly.pdbx_seq_one_letter_code
_entity_poly.pdbx_strand_id
1 'polypeptide(L)'
;MPHSLLQKQDIKSAGFYHNKAKNIIDFWKRWHISLTRFLTRYVYIPLGGNRKGNVYFNLFVVFLTTGIWHGAAWGYLVWGIWHGIFTLLERFLKNKFPNVKVPAFLGWAYTMLVIFIGFVVFKLEEIPPALEYLSVMFGIKKSAYTAFAPAFYLDHKVVFIFVVSVLACFPWKEYYTNYA
;
A
#
# COMPACT_ATOMS: atom_id res chain seq x y z
N MET A 1 15.56 -21.45 -18.72
CA MET A 1 14.35 -21.61 -17.86
C MET A 1 13.21 -20.89 -18.58
N PRO A 2 12.09 -21.52 -18.84
CA PRO A 2 11.05 -20.98 -19.70
C PRO A 2 10.32 -19.80 -19.00
N HIS A 3 10.34 -18.65 -19.66
CA HIS A 3 9.66 -17.41 -19.27
C HIS A 3 8.14 -17.54 -19.02
N SER A 4 7.53 -18.65 -19.48
CA SER A 4 6.08 -18.87 -19.43
C SER A 4 5.53 -19.23 -18.05
N LEU A 5 6.34 -19.83 -17.16
CA LEU A 5 5.89 -20.25 -15.82
C LEU A 5 5.80 -19.07 -14.84
N LEU A 6 6.69 -18.08 -14.97
CA LEU A 6 6.67 -16.88 -14.13
C LEU A 6 5.45 -15.99 -14.45
N GLN A 7 5.07 -15.95 -15.73
CA GLN A 7 3.96 -15.11 -16.19
C GLN A 7 2.57 -15.62 -15.74
N LYS A 8 2.41 -16.96 -15.58
CA LYS A 8 1.15 -17.57 -15.11
C LYS A 8 0.87 -17.40 -13.62
N GLN A 9 1.91 -17.39 -12.77
CA GLN A 9 1.72 -17.15 -11.32
C GLN A 9 1.36 -15.71 -11.01
N ASP A 10 1.83 -14.76 -11.81
CA ASP A 10 1.69 -13.34 -11.55
C ASP A 10 0.28 -12.79 -11.85
N ILE A 11 -0.39 -13.32 -12.84
CA ILE A 11 -1.75 -12.86 -13.22
C ILE A 11 -2.78 -13.32 -12.18
N LYS A 12 -2.57 -14.47 -11.52
CA LYS A 12 -3.48 -14.97 -10.47
C LYS A 12 -3.37 -14.21 -9.14
N SER A 13 -2.25 -13.54 -8.87
CA SER A 13 -2.01 -12.80 -7.63
C SER A 13 -2.21 -11.29 -7.76
N ALA A 14 -2.37 -10.78 -8.98
CA ALA A 14 -2.16 -9.37 -9.31
C ALA A 14 -3.31 -8.41 -8.99
N GLY A 15 -4.46 -8.85 -8.54
CA GLY A 15 -5.57 -7.92 -8.48
C GLY A 15 -6.41 -7.89 -7.21
N PHE A 16 -6.53 -8.99 -6.48
CA PHE A 16 -7.60 -9.12 -5.50
C PHE A 16 -7.16 -9.23 -4.02
N TYR A 17 -5.85 -9.30 -3.72
CA TYR A 17 -5.39 -9.68 -2.38
C TYR A 17 -4.45 -8.69 -1.68
N HIS A 18 -4.31 -7.47 -2.18
CA HIS A 18 -3.50 -6.46 -1.48
C HIS A 18 -4.09 -6.09 -0.11
N ASN A 19 -5.41 -6.15 0.03
CA ASN A 19 -6.12 -5.92 1.29
C ASN A 19 -5.92 -7.02 2.35
N LYS A 20 -5.32 -8.17 1.99
CA LYS A 20 -4.95 -9.24 2.93
C LYS A 20 -3.48 -9.16 3.38
N ALA A 21 -2.76 -8.13 2.98
CA ALA A 21 -1.36 -7.97 3.36
C ALA A 21 -1.21 -7.80 4.87
N LYS A 22 -0.30 -8.57 5.47
CA LYS A 22 -0.05 -8.59 6.92
C LYS A 22 1.14 -7.72 7.33
N ASN A 23 1.80 -7.11 6.35
CA ASN A 23 2.91 -6.17 6.54
C ASN A 23 3.12 -5.36 5.26
N ILE A 24 3.85 -4.24 5.36
CA ILE A 24 4.10 -3.32 4.24
C ILE A 24 4.89 -3.99 3.12
N ILE A 25 5.85 -4.84 3.45
CA ILE A 25 6.63 -5.59 2.45
C ILE A 25 5.74 -6.52 1.63
N ASP A 26 4.78 -7.20 2.28
CA ASP A 26 3.81 -8.07 1.59
C ASP A 26 2.83 -7.25 0.74
N PHE A 27 2.40 -6.06 1.22
CA PHE A 27 1.57 -5.14 0.47
C PHE A 27 2.23 -4.75 -0.87
N TRP A 28 3.49 -4.30 -0.85
CA TRP A 28 4.21 -3.87 -2.05
C TRP A 28 4.50 -5.02 -3.04
N LYS A 29 4.54 -6.26 -2.59
CA LYS A 29 4.61 -7.43 -3.48
C LYS A 29 3.32 -7.68 -4.26
N ARG A 30 2.20 -7.15 -3.77
CA ARG A 30 0.86 -7.35 -4.33
C ARG A 30 0.30 -6.12 -5.02
N TRP A 31 0.78 -4.94 -4.62
CA TRP A 31 0.36 -3.66 -5.18
C TRP A 31 1.31 -3.20 -6.28
N HIS A 32 0.72 -2.70 -7.39
CA HIS A 32 1.43 -2.11 -8.54
C HIS A 32 2.63 -2.95 -9.02
N ILE A 33 2.42 -4.24 -9.25
CA ILE A 33 3.47 -5.23 -9.52
C ILE A 33 4.34 -4.85 -10.72
N SER A 34 3.74 -4.27 -11.78
CA SER A 34 4.47 -3.82 -12.97
C SER A 34 5.50 -2.72 -12.64
N LEU A 35 5.10 -1.71 -11.86
CA LEU A 35 5.99 -0.64 -11.41
C LEU A 35 7.08 -1.20 -10.48
N THR A 36 6.70 -2.05 -9.54
CA THR A 36 7.66 -2.71 -8.63
C THR A 36 8.72 -3.50 -9.40
N ARG A 37 8.33 -4.23 -10.44
CA ARG A 37 9.27 -4.95 -11.32
C ARG A 37 10.15 -4.00 -12.12
N PHE A 38 9.59 -2.95 -12.67
CA PHE A 38 10.32 -1.94 -13.41
C PHE A 38 11.41 -1.31 -12.52
N LEU A 39 11.04 -0.80 -11.35
CA LEU A 39 11.98 -0.18 -10.41
C LEU A 39 13.00 -1.18 -9.86
N THR A 40 12.60 -2.43 -9.63
CA THR A 40 13.53 -3.47 -9.24
C THR A 40 14.60 -3.69 -10.31
N ARG A 41 14.21 -3.77 -11.58
CA ARG A 41 15.13 -4.04 -12.69
C ARG A 41 16.05 -2.86 -13.00
N TYR A 42 15.50 -1.64 -12.99
CA TYR A 42 16.20 -0.46 -13.49
C TYR A 42 16.80 0.43 -12.40
N VAL A 43 16.40 0.29 -11.15
CA VAL A 43 16.92 1.06 -10.02
C VAL A 43 17.58 0.15 -9.00
N TYR A 44 16.84 -0.82 -8.43
CA TYR A 44 17.32 -1.62 -7.31
C TYR A 44 18.51 -2.52 -7.67
N ILE A 45 18.43 -3.28 -8.77
CA ILE A 45 19.50 -4.18 -9.21
C ILE A 45 20.75 -3.41 -9.61
N PRO A 46 20.71 -2.32 -10.41
CA PRO A 46 21.88 -1.52 -10.73
C PRO A 46 22.58 -0.91 -9.53
N LEU A 47 21.84 -0.53 -8.46
CA LEU A 47 22.41 -0.06 -7.19
C LEU A 47 23.10 -1.18 -6.37
N GLY A 48 23.06 -2.42 -6.84
CA GLY A 48 23.66 -3.59 -6.18
C GLY A 48 22.65 -4.56 -5.57
N GLY A 49 21.37 -4.19 -5.49
CA GLY A 49 20.29 -5.05 -5.00
C GLY A 49 20.54 -5.55 -3.58
N ASN A 50 20.39 -6.87 -3.38
CA ASN A 50 20.70 -7.55 -2.11
C ASN A 50 22.16 -8.01 -2.00
N ARG A 51 22.97 -7.85 -3.06
CA ARG A 51 24.30 -8.47 -3.15
C ARG A 51 25.44 -7.50 -2.93
N LYS A 52 25.28 -6.24 -3.30
CA LYS A 52 26.32 -5.21 -3.22
C LYS A 52 25.76 -3.95 -2.57
N GLY A 53 26.59 -3.26 -1.77
CA GLY A 53 26.23 -2.03 -1.12
C GLY A 53 25.27 -2.19 0.06
N ASN A 54 24.66 -1.09 0.47
CA ASN A 54 23.70 -1.07 1.58
C ASN A 54 22.28 -1.30 1.06
N VAL A 55 21.71 -2.45 1.38
CA VAL A 55 20.35 -2.83 0.96
C VAL A 55 19.28 -1.83 1.43
N TYR A 56 19.45 -1.25 2.61
CA TYR A 56 18.54 -0.23 3.13
C TYR A 56 18.58 1.03 2.29
N PHE A 57 19.78 1.48 1.93
CA PHE A 57 19.95 2.61 1.02
C PHE A 57 19.34 2.33 -0.36
N ASN A 58 19.61 1.16 -0.94
CA ASN A 58 19.08 0.77 -2.24
C ASN A 58 17.53 0.77 -2.25
N LEU A 59 16.91 0.25 -1.19
CA LEU A 59 15.44 0.28 -1.03
C LEU A 59 14.91 1.70 -0.84
N PHE A 60 15.60 2.52 -0.04
CA PHE A 60 15.20 3.92 0.15
C PHE A 60 15.19 4.68 -1.17
N VAL A 61 16.24 4.53 -1.98
CA VAL A 61 16.31 5.14 -3.32
C VAL A 61 15.17 4.67 -4.21
N VAL A 62 14.79 3.40 -4.17
CA VAL A 62 13.62 2.89 -4.94
C VAL A 62 12.34 3.63 -4.56
N PHE A 63 12.04 3.78 -3.26
CA PHE A 63 10.85 4.48 -2.81
C PHE A 63 10.89 5.97 -3.12
N LEU A 64 12.03 6.60 -2.98
CA LEU A 64 12.24 7.99 -3.37
C LEU A 64 11.98 8.19 -4.86
N THR A 65 12.55 7.31 -5.71
CA THR A 65 12.33 7.31 -7.16
C THR A 65 10.85 7.08 -7.49
N THR A 66 10.15 6.22 -6.73
CA THR A 66 8.71 5.99 -6.90
C THR A 66 7.92 7.29 -6.66
N GLY A 67 8.24 8.02 -5.61
CA GLY A 67 7.61 9.32 -5.32
C GLY A 67 7.84 10.34 -6.44
N ILE A 68 9.09 10.51 -6.87
CA ILE A 68 9.46 11.42 -7.97
C ILE A 68 8.77 11.03 -9.29
N TRP A 69 8.64 9.73 -9.56
CA TRP A 69 7.98 9.21 -10.75
C TRP A 69 6.49 9.59 -10.82
N HIS A 70 5.82 9.73 -9.69
CA HIS A 70 4.41 10.12 -9.62
C HIS A 70 4.17 11.60 -9.94
N GLY A 71 5.18 12.47 -9.77
CA GLY A 71 5.06 13.89 -10.10
C GLY A 71 5.95 14.79 -9.25
N ALA A 72 5.86 16.10 -9.52
CA ALA A 72 6.69 17.12 -8.89
C ALA A 72 6.11 17.68 -7.57
N ALA A 73 4.94 17.23 -7.12
CA ALA A 73 4.35 17.70 -5.88
C ALA A 73 5.05 17.09 -4.65
N TRP A 74 5.15 17.88 -3.60
CA TRP A 74 5.78 17.48 -2.33
C TRP A 74 5.08 16.27 -1.68
N GLY A 75 3.75 16.14 -1.87
CA GLY A 75 2.98 15.01 -1.37
C GLY A 75 3.46 13.67 -1.91
N TYR A 76 3.84 13.58 -3.20
CA TYR A 76 4.38 12.36 -3.78
C TYR A 76 5.74 11.98 -3.21
N LEU A 77 6.60 12.98 -3.00
CA LEU A 77 7.91 12.76 -2.40
C LEU A 77 7.78 12.24 -0.96
N VAL A 78 6.95 12.92 -0.15
CA VAL A 78 6.68 12.52 1.24
C VAL A 78 6.02 11.15 1.30
N TRP A 79 5.10 10.83 0.38
CA TRP A 79 4.49 9.51 0.25
C TRP A 79 5.54 8.41 -0.03
N GLY A 80 6.46 8.65 -0.95
CA GLY A 80 7.57 7.73 -1.23
C GLY A 80 8.46 7.52 -0.01
N ILE A 81 8.88 8.60 0.66
CA ILE A 81 9.69 8.54 1.88
C ILE A 81 8.94 7.78 3.00
N TRP A 82 7.66 8.06 3.20
CA TRP A 82 6.79 7.40 4.18
C TRP A 82 6.81 5.88 3.99
N HIS A 83 6.50 5.40 2.81
CA HIS A 83 6.50 3.96 2.53
C HIS A 83 7.90 3.36 2.57
N GLY A 84 8.91 4.11 2.15
CA GLY A 84 10.31 3.72 2.30
C GLY A 84 10.69 3.46 3.75
N ILE A 85 10.42 4.42 4.65
CA ILE A 85 10.72 4.31 6.09
C ILE A 85 10.07 3.06 6.70
N PHE A 86 8.77 2.85 6.48
CA PHE A 86 8.07 1.71 7.06
C PHE A 86 8.55 0.36 6.49
N THR A 87 8.88 0.31 5.19
CA THR A 87 9.47 -0.89 4.59
C THR A 87 10.85 -1.22 5.17
N LEU A 88 11.69 -0.19 5.38
CA LEU A 88 13.00 -0.35 5.98
C LEU A 88 12.91 -0.76 7.46
N LEU A 89 11.99 -0.15 8.20
CA LEU A 89 11.72 -0.50 9.60
C LEU A 89 11.27 -1.95 9.75
N GLU A 90 10.32 -2.40 8.94
CA GLU A 90 9.90 -3.80 8.96
C GLU A 90 11.02 -4.77 8.62
N ARG A 91 11.85 -4.43 7.63
CA ARG A 91 13.00 -5.25 7.27
C ARG A 91 14.00 -5.32 8.43
N PHE A 92 14.28 -4.19 9.06
CA PHE A 92 15.16 -4.12 10.22
C PHE A 92 14.63 -4.95 11.39
N LEU A 93 13.35 -4.76 11.75
CA LEU A 93 12.71 -5.51 12.84
C LEU A 93 12.69 -7.01 12.58
N LYS A 94 12.37 -7.42 11.36
CA LYS A 94 12.39 -8.83 10.96
C LYS A 94 13.78 -9.46 11.05
N ASN A 95 14.82 -8.70 10.70
CA ASN A 95 16.20 -9.18 10.81
C ASN A 95 16.66 -9.25 12.28
N LYS A 96 16.27 -8.28 13.11
CA LYS A 96 16.66 -8.21 14.52
C LYS A 96 15.87 -9.19 15.41
N PHE A 97 14.61 -9.43 15.06
CA PHE A 97 13.68 -10.25 15.82
C PHE A 97 13.00 -11.31 14.95
N PRO A 98 13.73 -12.29 14.41
CA PRO A 98 13.19 -13.24 13.41
C PRO A 98 12.10 -14.16 13.96
N ASN A 99 12.07 -14.39 15.28
CA ASN A 99 11.14 -15.29 15.95
C ASN A 99 9.84 -14.62 16.47
N VAL A 100 9.74 -13.29 16.36
CA VAL A 100 8.53 -12.58 16.81
C VAL A 100 7.41 -12.80 15.79
N LYS A 101 6.33 -13.41 16.25
CA LYS A 101 5.12 -13.62 15.45
C LYS A 101 4.08 -12.54 15.81
N VAL A 102 3.79 -11.64 14.88
CA VAL A 102 2.69 -10.68 15.01
C VAL A 102 1.38 -11.36 14.62
N PRO A 103 0.32 -11.27 15.44
CA PRO A 103 -1.02 -11.76 15.06
C PRO A 103 -1.47 -11.17 13.73
N ALA A 104 -2.06 -11.99 12.86
CA ALA A 104 -2.39 -11.61 11.49
C ALA A 104 -3.28 -10.36 11.41
N PHE A 105 -4.23 -10.22 12.35
CA PHE A 105 -5.12 -9.07 12.43
C PHE A 105 -4.36 -7.78 12.78
N LEU A 106 -3.45 -7.82 13.76
CA LEU A 106 -2.65 -6.65 14.14
C LEU A 106 -1.71 -6.22 13.00
N GLY A 107 -1.06 -7.19 12.33
CA GLY A 107 -0.24 -6.92 11.17
C GLY A 107 -1.03 -6.30 10.02
N TRP A 108 -2.24 -6.80 9.78
CA TRP A 108 -3.16 -6.24 8.79
C TRP A 108 -3.59 -4.82 9.17
N ALA A 109 -4.07 -4.59 10.38
CA ALA A 109 -4.54 -3.28 10.86
C ALA A 109 -3.42 -2.22 10.77
N TYR A 110 -2.22 -2.56 11.22
CA TYR A 110 -1.02 -1.72 11.07
C TYR A 110 -0.76 -1.38 9.60
N THR A 111 -0.75 -2.41 8.73
CA THR A 111 -0.49 -2.22 7.30
C THR A 111 -1.51 -1.28 6.68
N MET A 112 -2.79 -1.51 6.94
CA MET A 112 -3.87 -0.65 6.42
C MET A 112 -3.75 0.79 6.93
N LEU A 113 -3.44 0.99 8.21
CA LEU A 113 -3.25 2.33 8.77
C LEU A 113 -2.12 3.08 8.07
N VAL A 114 -0.96 2.45 7.89
CA VAL A 114 0.20 3.07 7.20
C VAL A 114 -0.15 3.40 5.76
N ILE A 115 -0.85 2.50 5.06
CA ILE A 115 -1.26 2.69 3.66
C ILE A 115 -2.28 3.83 3.54
N PHE A 116 -3.31 3.87 4.40
CA PHE A 116 -4.33 4.93 4.35
C PHE A 116 -3.74 6.30 4.63
N ILE A 117 -2.87 6.45 5.63
CA ILE A 117 -2.17 7.72 5.88
C ILE A 117 -1.36 8.14 4.65
N GLY A 118 -0.61 7.20 4.06
CA GLY A 118 0.13 7.45 2.83
C GLY A 118 -0.76 7.90 1.68
N PHE A 119 -1.91 7.27 1.47
CA PHE A 119 -2.84 7.64 0.41
C PHE A 119 -3.51 8.99 0.61
N VAL A 120 -3.73 9.45 1.85
CA VAL A 120 -4.20 10.81 2.12
C VAL A 120 -3.17 11.83 1.63
N VAL A 121 -1.90 11.62 1.98
CA VAL A 121 -0.80 12.50 1.54
C VAL A 121 -0.66 12.49 0.02
N PHE A 122 -0.76 11.30 -0.59
CA PHE A 122 -0.71 11.14 -2.04
C PHE A 122 -1.85 11.86 -2.76
N LYS A 123 -3.08 11.72 -2.25
CA LYS A 123 -4.29 12.29 -2.89
C LYS A 123 -4.36 13.81 -2.83
N LEU A 124 -3.86 14.39 -1.75
CA LEU A 124 -3.93 15.83 -1.54
C LEU A 124 -2.71 16.58 -2.11
N GLU A 125 -1.66 15.85 -2.50
CA GLU A 125 -0.46 16.35 -3.18
C GLU A 125 0.35 17.40 -2.42
N GLU A 126 -0.30 18.18 -1.53
CA GLU A 126 0.28 19.20 -0.66
C GLU A 126 0.27 18.76 0.80
N ILE A 127 1.30 19.15 1.56
CA ILE A 127 1.47 18.72 2.96
C ILE A 127 0.47 19.38 3.91
N PRO A 128 0.26 20.73 3.87
CA PRO A 128 -0.64 21.38 4.83
C PRO A 128 -2.09 20.85 4.75
N PRO A 129 -2.73 20.73 3.58
CA PRO A 129 -4.06 20.12 3.46
C PRO A 129 -4.11 18.67 3.92
N ALA A 130 -3.04 17.89 3.65
CA ALA A 130 -2.97 16.49 4.08
C ALA A 130 -2.95 16.36 5.60
N LEU A 131 -2.15 17.20 6.29
CA LEU A 131 -2.11 17.24 7.76
C LEU A 131 -3.42 17.70 8.37
N GLU A 132 -4.08 18.69 7.76
CA GLU A 132 -5.39 19.14 8.20
C GLU A 132 -6.42 18.02 8.08
N TYR A 133 -6.49 17.36 6.91
CA TYR A 133 -7.39 16.23 6.69
C TYR A 133 -7.15 15.10 7.69
N LEU A 134 -5.90 14.72 7.92
CA LEU A 134 -5.54 13.70 8.92
C LEU A 134 -5.95 14.13 10.33
N SER A 135 -5.78 15.41 10.69
CA SER A 135 -6.17 15.92 12.01
C SER A 135 -7.68 15.82 12.25
N VAL A 136 -8.49 16.06 11.23
CA VAL A 136 -9.95 15.88 11.28
C VAL A 136 -10.31 14.39 11.32
N MET A 137 -9.67 13.57 10.50
CA MET A 137 -9.92 12.12 10.43
C MET A 137 -9.66 11.42 11.76
N PHE A 138 -8.62 11.85 12.50
CA PHE A 138 -8.32 11.33 13.84
C PHE A 138 -9.04 12.07 14.99
N GLY A 139 -9.97 12.99 14.67
CA GLY A 139 -10.76 13.71 15.68
C GLY A 139 -9.98 14.76 16.47
N ILE A 140 -8.77 15.15 16.04
CA ILE A 140 -7.94 16.17 16.69
C ILE A 140 -8.51 17.56 16.45
N LYS A 141 -9.00 17.82 15.22
CA LYS A 141 -9.69 19.07 14.85
C LYS A 141 -11.12 18.77 14.42
N LYS A 142 -12.03 19.69 14.71
CA LYS A 142 -13.38 19.67 14.13
C LYS A 142 -13.31 20.14 12.68
N SER A 143 -14.05 19.45 11.79
CA SER A 143 -14.17 19.91 10.40
C SER A 143 -14.85 21.29 10.37
N ALA A 144 -14.24 22.24 9.70
CA ALA A 144 -14.88 23.52 9.41
C ALA A 144 -16.00 23.39 8.36
N TYR A 145 -15.98 22.31 7.58
CA TYR A 145 -16.93 22.01 6.52
C TYR A 145 -17.86 20.86 6.90
N THR A 146 -18.88 21.16 7.69
CA THR A 146 -20.01 20.24 7.94
C THR A 146 -21.24 20.65 7.14
N ALA A 147 -21.05 21.13 5.90
CA ALA A 147 -22.17 21.56 5.07
C ALA A 147 -23.20 20.44 4.83
N PHE A 148 -22.76 19.18 4.83
CA PHE A 148 -23.64 18.05 4.62
C PHE A 148 -23.29 16.89 5.56
N ALA A 149 -24.30 16.34 6.25
CA ALA A 149 -24.14 15.11 7.01
C ALA A 149 -23.75 13.94 6.08
N PRO A 150 -23.02 12.92 6.57
CA PRO A 150 -22.68 11.73 5.78
C PRO A 150 -23.89 11.10 5.09
N ALA A 151 -25.07 11.16 5.71
CA ALA A 151 -26.32 10.68 5.13
C ALA A 151 -26.71 11.36 3.82
N PHE A 152 -26.25 12.60 3.56
CA PHE A 152 -26.48 13.29 2.30
C PHE A 152 -25.79 12.60 1.12
N TYR A 153 -24.62 12.01 1.37
CA TYR A 153 -23.84 11.30 0.35
C TYR A 153 -24.18 9.80 0.26
N LEU A 154 -24.84 9.26 1.28
CA LEU A 154 -25.25 7.85 1.37
C LEU A 154 -26.68 7.66 0.87
N ASP A 155 -26.96 8.12 -0.37
CA ASP A 155 -28.19 7.77 -1.06
C ASP A 155 -28.28 6.24 -1.24
N HIS A 156 -29.50 5.71 -1.25
CA HIS A 156 -29.76 4.27 -1.43
C HIS A 156 -29.08 3.69 -2.68
N LYS A 157 -28.90 4.47 -3.75
CA LYS A 157 -28.15 4.07 -4.95
C LYS A 157 -26.66 3.89 -4.66
N VAL A 158 -26.07 4.83 -3.94
CA VAL A 158 -24.64 4.78 -3.54
C VAL A 158 -24.41 3.59 -2.63
N VAL A 159 -25.29 3.38 -1.64
CA VAL A 159 -25.22 2.21 -0.74
C VAL A 159 -25.37 0.92 -1.52
N PHE A 160 -26.32 0.83 -2.46
CA PHE A 160 -26.50 -0.35 -3.31
C PHE A 160 -25.25 -0.66 -4.15
N ILE A 161 -24.71 0.37 -4.85
CA ILE A 161 -23.49 0.22 -5.65
C ILE A 161 -22.31 -0.19 -4.76
N PHE A 162 -22.19 0.39 -3.58
CA PHE A 162 -21.14 0.03 -2.61
C PHE A 162 -21.24 -1.44 -2.18
N VAL A 163 -22.43 -1.88 -1.79
CA VAL A 163 -22.67 -3.29 -1.41
C VAL A 163 -22.37 -4.23 -2.56
N VAL A 164 -22.85 -3.93 -3.78
CA VAL A 164 -22.56 -4.73 -4.98
C VAL A 164 -21.05 -4.78 -5.26
N SER A 165 -20.36 -3.66 -5.13
CA SER A 165 -18.91 -3.59 -5.33
C SER A 165 -18.16 -4.45 -4.30
N VAL A 166 -18.55 -4.38 -3.03
CA VAL A 166 -17.96 -5.22 -1.96
C VAL A 166 -18.20 -6.70 -2.24
N LEU A 167 -19.42 -7.08 -2.63
CA LEU A 167 -19.75 -8.46 -2.99
C LEU A 167 -18.98 -8.93 -4.23
N ALA A 168 -18.85 -8.09 -5.26
CA ALA A 168 -18.07 -8.40 -6.46
C ALA A 168 -16.56 -8.55 -6.17
N CYS A 169 -16.04 -7.84 -5.18
CA CYS A 169 -14.65 -7.97 -4.72
C CYS A 169 -14.40 -9.23 -3.86
N PHE A 170 -15.45 -9.95 -3.45
CA PHE A 170 -15.26 -11.15 -2.65
C PHE A 170 -14.72 -12.30 -3.53
N PRO A 171 -13.74 -13.06 -3.05
CA PRO A 171 -13.10 -14.12 -3.83
C PRO A 171 -13.96 -15.40 -3.89
N TRP A 172 -15.13 -15.31 -4.50
CA TRP A 172 -16.11 -16.38 -4.61
C TRP A 172 -15.51 -17.70 -5.14
N LYS A 173 -14.64 -17.60 -6.15
CA LYS A 173 -14.01 -18.78 -6.75
C LYS A 173 -13.16 -19.57 -5.76
N GLU A 174 -12.39 -18.89 -4.91
CA GLU A 174 -11.59 -19.58 -3.89
C GLU A 174 -12.44 -20.13 -2.75
N TYR A 175 -13.51 -19.41 -2.42
CA TYR A 175 -14.46 -19.89 -1.42
C TYR A 175 -15.07 -21.23 -1.86
N TYR A 176 -15.58 -21.31 -3.09
CA TYR A 176 -16.17 -22.55 -3.61
C TYR A 176 -15.16 -23.67 -3.83
N THR A 177 -13.92 -23.38 -4.25
CA THR A 177 -12.89 -24.43 -4.44
C THR A 177 -12.32 -24.99 -3.14
N ASN A 178 -12.42 -24.29 -2.03
CA ASN A 178 -11.94 -24.76 -0.74
C ASN A 178 -13.01 -25.47 0.11
N TYR A 179 -14.30 -25.36 -0.27
CA TYR A 179 -15.43 -25.91 0.50
C TYR A 179 -16.36 -26.82 -0.33
N ALA A 180 -16.05 -27.06 -1.63
CA ALA A 180 -16.64 -28.06 -2.48
C ALA A 180 -15.68 -29.23 -2.72
#